data_1a9887ce01792642c39247edc1812dab
#
_entry.id   1a9887ce01792642c39247edc1812dab
#
_cell.length_a   1.000
_cell.length_b   1.000
_cell.length_c   1.000
_cell.angle_alpha   90.00
_cell.angle_beta   90.00
_cell.angle_gamma   90.00
#
_symmetry.space_group_name_H-M   'P 1'
#
loop_
_entity.id
_entity.type
_entity.pdbx_description
1 polymer ?
#
loop_
_entity_poly.entity_id
_entity_poly.type
_entity_poly.pdbx_seq_one_letter_code
_entity_poly.pdbx_strand_id
1 'polypeptide(L)'
;MPAIRHLSGLDNGFDQPILVFGASMGAMHAANLFFRRPDIFDSVFAISGIYDSDIYFPGYMDDVLYRNTPCTYIPNMPADHPYIRQYNDRKMLFVVGQGAWEDELLASTRRLQSVLESKGIHARFEYWGHDVDHDWPWWYKMVETYLPQFID
;
A
#
# COMPACT_ATOMS: atom_id res chain seq x y z
N MET A 1 -4.01 2.07 -18.51
CA MET A 1 -2.57 2.38 -18.52
C MET A 1 -1.85 2.14 -19.86
N PRO A 2 -2.55 2.26 -21.02
CA PRO A 2 -1.88 2.12 -22.33
C PRO A 2 -0.71 3.09 -22.51
N ALA A 3 -0.86 4.34 -22.05
CA ALA A 3 0.17 5.36 -22.18
C ALA A 3 1.48 5.03 -21.45
N ILE A 4 1.43 4.48 -20.24
CA ILE A 4 2.65 4.13 -19.50
C ILE A 4 3.36 2.95 -20.17
N ARG A 5 2.62 1.93 -20.58
CA ARG A 5 3.17 0.78 -21.30
C ARG A 5 3.81 1.20 -22.63
N HIS A 6 3.16 2.11 -23.36
CA HIS A 6 3.68 2.66 -24.61
C HIS A 6 4.96 3.47 -24.40
N LEU A 7 4.98 4.38 -23.41
CA LEU A 7 6.15 5.21 -23.09
C LEU A 7 7.34 4.41 -22.57
N SER A 8 7.10 3.31 -21.88
CA SER A 8 8.16 2.42 -21.39
C SER A 8 8.69 1.44 -22.45
N GLY A 9 8.14 1.44 -23.66
CA GLY A 9 8.50 0.48 -24.70
C GLY A 9 8.04 -0.95 -24.41
N LEU A 10 7.17 -1.15 -23.44
CA LEU A 10 6.61 -2.44 -23.03
C LEU A 10 5.37 -2.83 -23.84
N ASP A 11 4.99 -2.02 -24.81
CA ASP A 11 3.85 -2.28 -25.72
C ASP A 11 4.26 -3.19 -26.89
N ASN A 12 4.99 -4.25 -26.56
CA ASN A 12 5.48 -5.24 -27.52
C ASN A 12 4.78 -6.60 -27.40
N GLY A 13 3.59 -6.63 -26.74
CA GLY A 13 2.80 -7.84 -26.57
C GLY A 13 3.17 -8.69 -25.35
N PHE A 14 4.11 -8.24 -24.52
CA PHE A 14 4.41 -8.88 -23.23
C PHE A 14 3.61 -8.22 -22.11
N ASP A 15 2.90 -9.03 -21.35
CA ASP A 15 2.18 -8.60 -20.16
C ASP A 15 3.17 -8.51 -18.99
N GLN A 16 3.73 -7.33 -18.81
CA GLN A 16 4.70 -7.08 -17.73
C GLN A 16 3.96 -6.73 -16.43
N PRO A 17 4.28 -7.39 -15.31
CA PRO A 17 3.70 -7.05 -14.02
C PRO A 17 4.11 -5.63 -13.58
N ILE A 18 3.20 -4.92 -12.95
CA ILE A 18 3.41 -3.55 -12.48
C ILE A 18 3.41 -3.53 -10.95
N LEU A 19 4.57 -3.21 -10.38
CA LEU A 19 4.72 -2.88 -8.97
C LEU A 19 4.43 -1.38 -8.77
N VAL A 20 3.56 -1.05 -7.83
CA VAL A 20 3.47 0.32 -7.30
C VAL A 20 4.18 0.40 -5.96
N PHE A 21 5.07 1.37 -5.83
CA PHE A 21 5.94 1.56 -4.67
C PHE A 21 5.89 3.00 -4.15
N GLY A 22 6.04 3.17 -2.84
CA GLY A 22 6.20 4.48 -2.23
C GLY A 22 6.56 4.44 -0.76
N ALA A 23 7.11 5.56 -0.29
CA ALA A 23 7.42 5.79 1.11
C ALA A 23 6.67 7.04 1.62
N SER A 24 6.28 7.05 2.90
CA SER A 24 5.57 8.16 3.54
C SER A 24 4.27 8.52 2.78
N MET A 25 4.11 9.74 2.33
CA MET A 25 2.98 10.15 1.47
C MET A 25 2.91 9.30 0.19
N GLY A 26 4.05 8.93 -0.39
CA GLY A 26 4.12 8.02 -1.54
C GLY A 26 3.55 6.64 -1.24
N ALA A 27 3.70 6.13 -0.02
CA ALA A 27 3.12 4.87 0.41
C ALA A 27 1.58 4.92 0.46
N MET A 28 1.01 6.02 0.93
CA MET A 28 -0.43 6.26 0.90
C MET A 28 -0.96 6.20 -0.54
N HIS A 29 -0.31 6.91 -1.45
CA HIS A 29 -0.70 6.91 -2.86
C HIS A 29 -0.54 5.53 -3.51
N ALA A 30 0.58 4.84 -3.23
CA ALA A 30 0.83 3.50 -3.76
C ALA A 30 -0.26 2.51 -3.32
N ALA A 31 -0.57 2.48 -2.02
CA ALA A 31 -1.64 1.64 -1.48
C ALA A 31 -3.00 1.97 -2.10
N ASN A 32 -3.35 3.25 -2.18
CA ASN A 32 -4.62 3.68 -2.73
C ASN A 32 -4.77 3.35 -4.22
N LEU A 33 -3.72 3.53 -5.01
CA LEU A 33 -3.71 3.13 -6.43
C LEU A 33 -3.91 1.62 -6.58
N PHE A 34 -3.20 0.83 -5.79
CA PHE A 34 -3.31 -0.63 -5.82
C PHE A 34 -4.72 -1.10 -5.45
N PHE A 35 -5.26 -0.66 -4.32
CA PHE A 35 -6.58 -1.09 -3.86
C PHE A 35 -7.72 -0.65 -4.78
N ARG A 36 -7.57 0.49 -5.45
CA ARG A 36 -8.59 0.97 -6.41
C ARG A 36 -8.48 0.34 -7.79
N ARG A 37 -7.30 -0.13 -8.19
CA ARG A 37 -7.04 -0.67 -9.53
C ARG A 37 -6.20 -1.94 -9.50
N PRO A 38 -6.67 -3.00 -8.81
CA PRO A 38 -5.98 -4.29 -8.80
C PRO A 38 -5.96 -4.98 -10.17
N ASP A 39 -6.75 -4.49 -11.12
CA ASP A 39 -6.72 -4.87 -12.52
C ASP A 39 -5.49 -4.33 -13.28
N ILE A 40 -4.82 -3.32 -12.73
CA ILE A 40 -3.65 -2.67 -13.33
C ILE A 40 -2.36 -3.02 -12.58
N PHE A 41 -2.40 -2.97 -11.26
CA PHE A 41 -1.24 -3.15 -10.40
C PHE A 41 -1.18 -4.59 -9.89
N ASP A 42 -0.06 -5.25 -10.15
CA ASP A 42 0.17 -6.65 -9.76
C ASP A 42 0.74 -6.76 -8.36
N SER A 43 1.32 -5.70 -7.84
CA SER A 43 1.86 -5.68 -6.48
C SER A 43 1.97 -4.28 -5.92
N VAL A 44 2.01 -4.20 -4.59
CA VAL A 44 2.25 -2.96 -3.83
C VAL A 44 3.35 -3.18 -2.80
N PHE A 45 4.27 -2.24 -2.73
CA PHE A 45 5.27 -2.13 -1.68
C PHE A 45 5.21 -0.73 -1.08
N ALA A 46 4.73 -0.63 0.14
CA ALA A 46 4.46 0.64 0.82
C ALA A 46 5.23 0.71 2.14
N ILE A 47 6.01 1.77 2.32
CA ILE A 47 6.86 2.02 3.48
C ILE A 47 6.35 3.21 4.26
N SER A 48 6.07 3.02 5.56
CA SER A 48 5.73 4.09 6.51
C SER A 48 4.62 5.00 5.99
N GLY A 49 3.51 4.40 5.56
CA GLY A 49 2.37 5.12 5.00
C GLY A 49 1.29 5.46 6.02
N ILE A 50 0.42 6.39 5.63
CA ILE A 50 -0.83 6.67 6.33
C ILE A 50 -1.99 6.19 5.45
N TYR A 51 -2.81 5.30 6.00
CA TYR A 51 -3.91 4.66 5.29
C TYR A 51 -5.27 5.04 5.86
N ASP A 52 -5.25 5.93 6.85
CA ASP A 52 -6.37 6.42 7.62
C ASP A 52 -6.34 7.95 7.65
N SER A 53 -7.45 8.59 7.29
CA SER A 53 -7.52 10.04 7.23
C SER A 53 -7.76 10.73 8.57
N ASP A 54 -8.22 10.01 9.60
CA ASP A 54 -8.54 10.60 10.90
C ASP A 54 -7.34 11.29 11.58
N ILE A 55 -6.13 10.89 11.23
CA ILE A 55 -4.89 11.50 11.73
C ILE A 55 -4.81 12.98 11.34
N TYR A 56 -5.20 13.33 10.11
CA TYR A 56 -5.12 14.70 9.61
C TYR A 56 -6.45 15.43 9.63
N PHE A 57 -7.56 14.70 9.52
CA PHE A 57 -8.92 15.24 9.38
C PHE A 57 -9.87 14.53 10.35
N PRO A 58 -9.65 14.66 11.68
CA PRO A 58 -10.44 13.94 12.67
C PRO A 58 -11.92 14.28 12.56
N GLY A 59 -12.75 13.24 12.34
CA GLY A 59 -14.20 13.38 12.22
C GLY A 59 -14.71 14.03 10.94
N TYR A 60 -13.83 14.34 9.97
CA TYR A 60 -14.24 14.86 8.67
C TYR A 60 -14.14 13.79 7.58
N MET A 61 -15.16 13.72 6.72
CA MET A 61 -15.17 12.83 5.57
C MET A 61 -16.02 13.46 4.45
N ASP A 62 -15.46 13.52 3.26
CA ASP A 62 -16.15 13.82 2.01
C ASP A 62 -15.88 12.74 0.97
N ASP A 63 -16.48 12.84 -0.20
CA ASP A 63 -16.32 11.86 -1.28
C ASP A 63 -14.87 11.75 -1.78
N VAL A 64 -14.11 12.83 -1.76
CA VAL A 64 -12.72 12.82 -2.21
C VAL A 64 -11.86 12.09 -1.19
N LEU A 65 -12.01 12.45 0.08
CA LEU A 65 -11.26 11.84 1.17
C LEU A 65 -11.61 10.35 1.31
N TYR A 66 -12.90 10.00 1.22
CA TYR A 66 -13.37 8.62 1.24
C TYR A 66 -12.64 7.76 0.20
N ARG A 67 -12.59 8.23 -1.06
CA ARG A 67 -11.97 7.49 -2.17
C ARG A 67 -10.45 7.38 -2.07
N ASN A 68 -9.82 8.14 -1.18
CA ASN A 68 -8.39 8.17 -0.97
C ASN A 68 -7.95 7.58 0.38
N THR A 69 -8.88 7.00 1.14
CA THR A 69 -8.62 6.42 2.46
C THR A 69 -8.94 4.93 2.49
N PRO A 70 -7.96 4.05 2.27
CA PRO A 70 -8.16 2.60 2.27
C PRO A 70 -8.85 2.05 3.52
N CYS A 71 -8.47 2.54 4.69
CA CYS A 71 -9.07 2.12 5.96
C CYS A 71 -10.56 2.50 6.10
N THR A 72 -11.08 3.34 5.21
CA THR A 72 -12.49 3.75 5.20
C THR A 72 -13.30 2.99 4.14
N TYR A 73 -12.81 2.89 2.89
CA TYR A 73 -13.62 2.24 1.86
C TYR A 73 -13.52 0.71 1.86
N ILE A 74 -12.38 0.12 2.25
CA ILE A 74 -12.24 -1.35 2.27
C ILE A 74 -13.23 -2.02 3.22
N PRO A 75 -13.49 -1.53 4.44
CA PRO A 75 -14.51 -2.10 5.33
C PRO A 75 -15.92 -2.15 4.72
N ASN A 76 -16.23 -1.21 3.82
CA ASN A 76 -17.53 -1.12 3.16
C ASN A 76 -17.67 -2.01 1.92
N MET A 77 -16.61 -2.68 1.51
CA MET A 77 -16.69 -3.66 0.41
C MET A 77 -17.51 -4.88 0.83
N PRO A 78 -18.43 -5.38 -0.02
CA PRO A 78 -19.07 -6.66 0.21
C PRO A 78 -18.05 -7.79 0.35
N ALA A 79 -18.35 -8.81 1.16
CA ALA A 79 -17.44 -9.93 1.39
C ALA A 79 -17.14 -10.75 0.12
N ASP A 80 -18.03 -10.72 -0.86
CA ASP A 80 -17.90 -11.36 -2.17
C ASP A 80 -17.42 -10.42 -3.28
N HIS A 81 -16.94 -9.22 -2.94
CA HIS A 81 -16.47 -8.27 -3.93
C HIS A 81 -15.30 -8.87 -4.73
N PRO A 82 -15.34 -8.81 -6.08
CA PRO A 82 -14.35 -9.49 -6.93
C PRO A 82 -12.92 -8.98 -6.73
N TYR A 83 -12.73 -7.77 -6.22
CA TYR A 83 -11.40 -7.23 -5.91
C TYR A 83 -10.71 -7.97 -4.76
N ILE A 84 -11.45 -8.51 -3.79
CA ILE A 84 -10.86 -9.27 -2.67
C ILE A 84 -10.09 -10.48 -3.20
N ARG A 85 -10.65 -11.20 -4.17
CA ARG A 85 -9.95 -12.30 -4.84
C ARG A 85 -8.71 -11.80 -5.59
N GLN A 86 -8.86 -10.70 -6.34
CA GLN A 86 -7.72 -10.11 -7.05
C GLN A 86 -6.60 -9.68 -6.11
N TYR A 87 -6.92 -9.05 -4.97
CA TYR A 87 -5.91 -8.72 -3.96
C TYR A 87 -5.15 -9.94 -3.48
N ASN A 88 -5.86 -11.04 -3.19
CA ASN A 88 -5.25 -12.26 -2.69
C ASN A 88 -4.39 -13.00 -3.73
N ASP A 89 -4.58 -12.73 -5.02
CA ASP A 89 -3.75 -13.23 -6.11
C ASP A 89 -2.51 -12.32 -6.36
N ARG A 90 -2.34 -11.23 -5.59
CA ARG A 90 -1.30 -10.23 -5.76
C ARG A 90 -0.32 -10.21 -4.59
N LYS A 91 0.84 -9.59 -4.78
CA LYS A 91 1.82 -9.40 -3.70
C LYS A 91 1.59 -8.05 -3.02
N MET A 92 1.37 -8.07 -1.73
CA MET A 92 1.20 -6.87 -0.92
C MET A 92 2.18 -6.88 0.25
N LEU A 93 3.00 -5.83 0.35
CA LEU A 93 3.93 -5.64 1.45
C LEU A 93 3.82 -4.23 2.02
N PHE A 94 3.58 -4.15 3.30
CA PHE A 94 3.52 -2.92 4.09
C PHE A 94 4.59 -2.98 5.18
N VAL A 95 5.50 -2.01 5.19
CA VAL A 95 6.62 -1.95 6.13
C VAL A 95 6.57 -0.65 6.90
N VAL A 96 6.89 -0.68 8.19
CA VAL A 96 6.94 0.50 9.05
C VAL A 96 7.98 0.33 10.14
N GLY A 97 8.67 1.40 10.51
CA GLY A 97 9.52 1.46 11.70
C GLY A 97 8.72 1.72 12.97
N GLN A 98 9.42 1.76 14.10
CA GLN A 98 8.85 2.07 15.41
C GLN A 98 9.69 3.11 16.18
N GLY A 99 10.58 3.80 15.48
CA GLY A 99 11.45 4.85 16.00
C GLY A 99 10.82 6.25 15.90
N ALA A 100 11.69 7.26 15.83
CA ALA A 100 11.25 8.65 15.79
C ALA A 100 10.35 8.94 14.57
N TRP A 101 9.26 9.67 14.82
CA TRP A 101 8.28 10.10 13.81
C TRP A 101 7.47 8.98 13.13
N GLU A 102 7.51 7.76 13.69
CA GLU A 102 6.77 6.61 13.15
C GLU A 102 5.47 6.29 13.91
N ASP A 103 5.19 6.90 15.04
CA ASP A 103 4.06 6.55 15.92
C ASP A 103 2.70 6.55 15.19
N GLU A 104 2.40 7.60 14.45
CA GLU A 104 1.14 7.74 13.72
C GLU A 104 1.06 6.76 12.53
N LEU A 105 2.19 6.56 11.86
CA LEU A 105 2.29 5.64 10.72
C LEU A 105 2.20 4.19 11.16
N LEU A 106 2.79 3.87 12.32
CA LEU A 106 2.67 2.56 12.95
C LEU A 106 1.21 2.26 13.31
N ALA A 107 0.53 3.22 13.94
CA ALA A 107 -0.90 3.08 14.28
C ALA A 107 -1.75 2.88 13.01
N SER A 108 -1.50 3.67 11.98
CA SER A 108 -2.20 3.58 10.69
C SER A 108 -1.93 2.25 9.98
N THR A 109 -0.70 1.76 10.00
CA THR A 109 -0.33 0.47 9.41
C THR A 109 -1.02 -0.69 10.14
N ARG A 110 -1.06 -0.66 11.48
CA ARG A 110 -1.79 -1.66 12.28
C ARG A 110 -3.30 -1.64 12.00
N ARG A 111 -3.88 -0.45 11.82
CA ARG A 111 -5.28 -0.32 11.43
C ARG A 111 -5.53 -0.92 10.05
N LEU A 112 -4.68 -0.64 9.07
CA LEU A 112 -4.79 -1.25 7.75
C LEU A 112 -4.72 -2.78 7.84
N GLN A 113 -3.78 -3.32 8.60
CA GLN A 113 -3.67 -4.76 8.83
C GLN A 113 -4.98 -5.34 9.36
N SER A 114 -5.54 -4.76 10.42
CA SER A 114 -6.81 -5.18 11.01
C SER A 114 -7.97 -5.13 10.00
N VAL A 115 -8.04 -4.07 9.20
CA VAL A 115 -9.06 -3.92 8.15
C VAL A 115 -8.93 -5.00 7.09
N LEU A 116 -7.72 -5.25 6.58
CA LEU A 116 -7.50 -6.29 5.56
C LEU A 116 -7.82 -7.69 6.10
N GLU A 117 -7.36 -8.02 7.29
CA GLU A 117 -7.65 -9.31 7.94
C GLU A 117 -9.15 -9.53 8.12
N SER A 118 -9.91 -8.49 8.52
CA SER A 118 -11.36 -8.56 8.69
C SER A 118 -12.11 -8.84 7.40
N LYS A 119 -11.51 -8.56 6.24
CA LYS A 119 -12.05 -8.81 4.91
C LYS A 119 -11.48 -10.06 4.23
N GLY A 120 -10.65 -10.84 4.92
CA GLY A 120 -9.99 -12.00 4.33
C GLY A 120 -8.98 -11.63 3.25
N ILE A 121 -8.39 -10.43 3.31
CA ILE A 121 -7.35 -9.97 2.40
C ILE A 121 -6.00 -10.25 3.04
N HIS A 122 -5.17 -11.04 2.35
CA HIS A 122 -3.89 -11.52 2.85
C HIS A 122 -2.75 -10.63 2.35
N ALA A 123 -2.22 -9.78 3.23
CA ALA A 123 -1.06 -8.95 2.98
C ALA A 123 0.05 -9.26 3.98
N ARG A 124 1.29 -9.02 3.55
CA ARG A 124 2.44 -9.11 4.44
C ARG A 124 2.69 -7.77 5.10
N PHE A 125 2.83 -7.78 6.42
CA PHE A 125 3.16 -6.62 7.24
C PHE A 125 4.49 -6.88 7.97
N GLU A 126 5.40 -5.92 7.91
CA GLU A 126 6.70 -5.97 8.57
C GLU A 126 6.88 -4.75 9.47
N TYR A 127 7.11 -5.03 10.74
CA TYR A 127 7.32 -4.03 11.78
C TYR A 127 8.79 -4.06 12.19
N TRP A 128 9.54 -3.04 11.78
CA TRP A 128 10.96 -2.92 12.12
C TRP A 128 11.13 -2.37 13.54
N GLY A 129 12.37 -2.35 14.05
CA GLY A 129 12.67 -2.04 15.43
C GLY A 129 12.38 -0.60 15.87
N HIS A 130 12.53 -0.36 17.18
CA HIS A 130 12.33 0.96 17.79
C HIS A 130 13.44 1.96 17.47
N ASP A 131 14.53 1.52 16.88
CA ASP A 131 15.65 2.30 16.35
C ASP A 131 15.43 2.75 14.89
N VAL A 132 14.32 2.38 14.30
CA VAL A 132 14.02 2.65 12.88
C VAL A 132 13.11 3.85 12.76
N ASP A 133 13.71 4.97 12.38
CA ASP A 133 13.06 6.26 12.28
C ASP A 133 12.40 6.49 10.92
N HIS A 134 11.52 7.50 10.86
CA HIS A 134 10.89 7.95 9.62
C HIS A 134 11.87 8.75 8.77
N ASP A 135 12.84 8.07 8.14
CA ASP A 135 13.91 8.72 7.40
C ASP A 135 14.48 7.84 6.28
N TRP A 136 15.06 8.49 5.29
CA TRP A 136 15.61 7.90 4.07
C TRP A 136 16.62 6.77 4.28
N PRO A 137 17.58 6.84 5.24
CA PRO A 137 18.53 5.74 5.44
C PRO A 137 17.86 4.41 5.76
N TRP A 138 16.74 4.45 6.50
CA TRP A 138 15.95 3.28 6.81
C TRP A 138 15.14 2.79 5.62
N TRP A 139 14.54 3.71 4.86
CA TRP A 139 13.78 3.35 3.65
C TRP A 139 14.67 2.72 2.59
N TYR A 140 15.92 3.17 2.41
CA TYR A 140 16.88 2.51 1.52
C TYR A 140 17.14 1.06 1.95
N LYS A 141 17.37 0.81 3.23
CA LYS A 141 17.55 -0.55 3.76
C LYS A 141 16.33 -1.43 3.53
N MET A 142 15.11 -0.88 3.72
CA MET A 142 13.87 -1.60 3.45
C MET A 142 13.73 -1.93 1.97
N VAL A 143 14.06 -0.99 1.08
CA VAL A 143 14.05 -1.23 -0.36
C VAL A 143 15.05 -2.32 -0.75
N GLU A 144 16.29 -2.23 -0.30
CA GLU A 144 17.31 -3.25 -0.54
C GLU A 144 16.89 -4.64 -0.04
N THR A 145 16.19 -4.69 1.10
CA THR A 145 15.74 -5.95 1.70
C THR A 145 14.61 -6.61 0.92
N TYR A 146 13.65 -5.82 0.47
CA TYR A 146 12.38 -6.37 -0.02
C TYR A 146 12.14 -6.24 -1.52
N LEU A 147 12.72 -5.24 -2.19
CA LEU A 147 12.49 -5.05 -3.62
C LEU A 147 12.85 -6.27 -4.47
N PRO A 148 13.93 -7.03 -4.19
CA PRO A 148 14.23 -8.24 -4.98
C PRO A 148 13.09 -9.24 -5.07
N GLN A 149 12.23 -9.31 -4.05
CA GLN A 149 11.09 -10.24 -4.01
C GLN A 149 9.98 -9.92 -5.04
N PHE A 150 10.03 -8.74 -5.65
CA PHE A 150 9.04 -8.27 -6.62
C PHE A 150 9.55 -8.32 -8.07
N ILE A 151 10.84 -8.43 -8.28
CA ILE A 151 11.48 -8.32 -9.61
C ILE A 151 12.11 -9.61 -10.10
N ASP A 152 12.11 -10.66 -9.28
CA ASP A 152 12.64 -12.00 -9.61
C ASP A 152 11.59 -12.88 -10.32
#